data_4dbc6522ea408d4fe13acad4703737d1
#
_entry.id   4dbc6522ea408d4fe13acad4703737d1
#
_cell.length_a   1.000
_cell.length_b   1.000
_cell.length_c   1.000
_cell.angle_alpha   90.00
_cell.angle_beta   90.00
_cell.angle_gamma   90.00
#
_symmetry.space_group_name_H-M   'P 1'
#
loop_
_entity.id
_entity.type
_entity.pdbx_description
1 polymer ?
#
loop_
_entity_poly.entity_id
_entity_poly.type
_entity_poly.pdbx_seq_one_letter_code
_entity_poly.pdbx_strand_id
1 'polypeptide(L)'
;ELYVTSGHYAKYGKDSFQPIHTPVEGEEYLLKPMNCPHHCEIYRSKPRSYKELPVRLAEFGTVYRYEQSGELHGLTRVRGFTQDDAHLFVRPDQLLEEFERVIDIVLYIFKTLKFDNYTAQISLRDPNNKEKYIGSDENWHKAESAIIEAAAEKGLPTVVELGEAAFYGPKLDFMVKDAIGRKWQLGTIQVDYNLPERFDLTYKGSDDKQHRPIMIH
;
A
#
# COMPACT_ATOMS: atom_id res chain seq x y z
N GLU A 1 7.48 -13.08 -12.31
CA GLU A 1 6.02 -13.36 -12.37
C GLU A 1 5.21 -12.51 -11.38
N LEU A 2 5.57 -12.42 -10.08
CA LEU A 2 4.80 -11.69 -9.06
C LEU A 2 4.43 -10.26 -9.46
N TYR A 3 5.37 -9.52 -10.03
CA TYR A 3 5.15 -8.12 -10.44
C TYR A 3 4.34 -7.98 -11.73
N VAL A 4 4.29 -9.04 -12.55
CA VAL A 4 3.38 -9.12 -13.70
C VAL A 4 1.95 -9.37 -13.19
N THR A 5 1.78 -10.34 -12.31
CA THR A 5 0.48 -10.66 -11.68
C THR A 5 -0.10 -9.45 -10.96
N SER A 6 0.69 -8.77 -10.15
CA SER A 6 0.26 -7.58 -9.40
C SER A 6 0.01 -6.34 -10.28
N GLY A 7 0.50 -6.32 -11.52
CA GLY A 7 0.42 -5.17 -12.42
C GLY A 7 1.51 -4.12 -12.22
N HIS A 8 2.38 -4.27 -11.21
CA HIS A 8 3.47 -3.33 -10.96
C HIS A 8 4.45 -3.24 -12.13
N TYR A 9 4.77 -4.36 -12.78
CA TYR A 9 5.71 -4.37 -13.91
C TYR A 9 5.22 -3.51 -15.06
N ALA A 10 3.92 -3.56 -15.39
CA ALA A 10 3.33 -2.77 -16.46
C ALA A 10 3.23 -1.26 -16.13
N LYS A 11 2.97 -0.93 -14.84
CA LYS A 11 2.74 0.46 -14.40
C LYS A 11 4.03 1.17 -13.97
N TYR A 12 4.96 0.46 -13.34
CA TYR A 12 6.22 1.00 -12.79
C TYR A 12 7.48 0.45 -13.46
N GLY A 13 7.37 -0.11 -14.68
CA GLY A 13 8.52 -0.68 -15.37
C GLY A 13 9.69 0.30 -15.59
N LYS A 14 9.40 1.60 -15.70
CA LYS A 14 10.42 2.66 -15.83
C LYS A 14 11.13 2.96 -14.50
N ASP A 15 10.47 2.70 -13.38
CA ASP A 15 10.97 2.95 -12.02
C ASP A 15 11.56 1.68 -11.39
N SER A 16 11.68 0.61 -12.17
CA SER A 16 12.33 -0.63 -11.78
C SER A 16 13.73 -0.72 -12.39
N PHE A 17 14.67 -1.29 -11.64
CA PHE A 17 15.95 -1.68 -12.21
C PHE A 17 15.74 -2.71 -13.33
N GLN A 18 16.61 -2.68 -14.34
CA GLN A 18 16.57 -3.70 -15.38
C GLN A 18 16.84 -5.09 -14.79
N PRO A 19 16.24 -6.15 -15.35
CA PRO A 19 16.52 -7.52 -14.92
C PRO A 19 18.03 -7.84 -14.94
N ILE A 20 18.46 -8.58 -13.95
CA ILE A 20 19.82 -9.11 -13.85
C ILE A 20 19.81 -10.45 -14.58
N HIS A 21 20.63 -10.56 -15.64
CA HIS A 21 20.82 -11.80 -16.37
C HIS A 21 21.91 -12.65 -15.69
N THR A 22 21.68 -13.94 -15.59
CA THR A 22 22.67 -14.90 -15.11
C THR A 22 23.38 -15.60 -16.28
N PRO A 23 24.46 -16.36 -16.04
CA PRO A 23 25.09 -17.19 -17.06
C PRO A 23 24.18 -18.31 -17.60
N VAL A 24 23.05 -18.57 -16.94
CA VAL A 24 22.06 -19.59 -17.38
C VAL A 24 21.10 -18.92 -18.36
N GLU A 25 20.99 -19.47 -19.55
CA GLU A 25 20.10 -18.95 -20.61
C GLU A 25 18.63 -18.95 -20.14
N GLY A 26 17.96 -17.81 -20.29
CA GLY A 26 16.55 -17.62 -19.90
C GLY A 26 16.32 -17.37 -18.40
N GLU A 27 17.38 -17.33 -17.59
CA GLU A 27 17.25 -17.02 -16.16
C GLU A 27 17.49 -15.53 -15.91
N GLU A 28 16.47 -14.88 -15.33
CA GLU A 28 16.49 -13.45 -15.00
C GLU A 28 15.98 -13.20 -13.58
N TYR A 29 16.60 -12.24 -12.90
CA TYR A 29 16.20 -11.79 -11.58
C TYR A 29 15.91 -10.29 -11.59
N LEU A 30 14.89 -9.87 -10.86
CA LEU A 30 14.54 -8.47 -10.66
C LEU A 30 14.85 -8.07 -9.22
N LEU A 31 15.52 -6.93 -9.03
CA LEU A 31 15.59 -6.29 -7.70
C LEU A 31 14.16 -5.91 -7.28
N LYS A 32 13.73 -6.38 -6.11
CA LYS A 32 12.34 -6.19 -5.69
C LYS A 32 12.03 -4.71 -5.42
N PRO A 33 11.05 -4.11 -6.11
CA PRO A 33 10.67 -2.71 -5.90
C PRO A 33 9.66 -2.52 -4.77
N MET A 34 8.95 -3.59 -4.36
CA MET A 34 7.89 -3.58 -3.36
C MET A 34 7.78 -4.94 -2.65
N ASN A 35 7.22 -4.94 -1.44
CA ASN A 35 7.03 -6.16 -0.64
C ASN A 35 5.62 -6.77 -0.80
N CYS A 36 4.62 -5.98 -1.17
CA CYS A 36 3.21 -6.39 -1.20
C CYS A 36 2.91 -7.70 -1.98
N PRO A 37 3.47 -7.95 -3.19
CA PRO A 37 3.21 -9.21 -3.90
C PRO A 37 3.70 -10.45 -3.15
N HIS A 38 4.78 -10.32 -2.37
CA HIS A 38 5.31 -11.43 -1.56
C HIS A 38 4.37 -11.77 -0.40
N HIS A 39 3.80 -10.78 0.27
CA HIS A 39 2.81 -11.00 1.32
C HIS A 39 1.52 -11.62 0.78
N CYS A 40 1.11 -11.29 -0.44
CA CYS A 40 0.01 -12.00 -1.13
C CYS A 40 0.31 -13.49 -1.28
N GLU A 41 1.51 -13.87 -1.69
CA GLU A 41 1.92 -15.27 -1.80
C GLU A 41 1.99 -15.97 -0.44
N ILE A 42 2.49 -15.30 0.59
CA ILE A 42 2.49 -15.84 1.96
C ILE A 42 1.05 -16.08 2.44
N TYR A 43 0.14 -15.12 2.18
CA TYR A 43 -1.28 -15.32 2.50
C TYR A 43 -1.84 -16.54 1.77
N ARG A 44 -1.58 -16.67 0.47
CA ARG A 44 -2.08 -17.73 -0.41
C ARG A 44 -1.46 -19.11 -0.13
N SER A 45 -0.34 -19.17 0.57
CA SER A 45 0.41 -20.42 0.80
C SER A 45 -0.38 -21.53 1.53
N LYS A 46 -1.50 -21.20 2.16
CA LYS A 46 -2.42 -22.14 2.81
C LYS A 46 -3.87 -21.65 2.73
N PRO A 47 -4.86 -22.56 2.77
CA PRO A 47 -6.27 -22.19 2.91
C PRO A 47 -6.50 -21.34 4.16
N ARG A 48 -7.40 -20.36 4.08
CA ARG A 48 -7.75 -19.45 5.17
C ARG A 48 -9.21 -19.59 5.56
N SER A 49 -9.50 -19.45 6.85
CA SER A 49 -10.85 -19.36 7.39
C SER A 49 -11.14 -17.94 7.88
N TYR A 50 -12.40 -17.52 7.85
CA TYR A 50 -12.84 -16.23 8.40
C TYR A 50 -12.42 -16.02 9.86
N LYS A 51 -12.20 -17.12 10.62
CA LYS A 51 -11.74 -17.09 12.01
C LYS A 51 -10.27 -16.69 12.15
N GLU A 52 -9.47 -16.84 11.10
CA GLU A 52 -8.05 -16.46 11.07
C GLU A 52 -7.84 -14.99 10.69
N LEU A 53 -8.87 -14.32 10.13
CA LEU A 53 -8.77 -12.91 9.75
C LEU A 53 -9.10 -12.01 10.97
N PRO A 54 -8.39 -10.91 11.14
CA PRO A 54 -7.40 -10.35 10.21
C PRO A 54 -6.06 -11.09 10.26
N VAL A 55 -5.46 -11.33 9.08
CA VAL A 55 -4.06 -11.78 8.98
C VAL A 55 -3.19 -10.54 8.82
N ARG A 56 -2.22 -10.35 9.71
CA ARG A 56 -1.30 -9.20 9.72
C ARG A 56 0.12 -9.70 9.50
N LEU A 57 0.74 -9.26 8.41
CA LEU A 57 2.13 -9.56 8.06
C LEU A 57 2.93 -8.27 8.09
N ALA A 58 4.09 -8.29 8.74
CA ALA A 58 4.99 -7.15 8.82
C ALA A 58 6.43 -7.60 8.62
N GLU A 59 7.23 -6.75 8.01
CA GLU A 59 8.66 -6.98 7.79
C GLU A 59 9.44 -5.66 7.78
N PHE A 60 10.73 -5.74 8.07
CA PHE A 60 11.70 -4.74 7.66
C PHE A 60 12.22 -5.14 6.29
N GLY A 61 11.53 -4.68 5.25
CA GLY A 61 11.72 -5.12 3.88
C GLY A 61 12.60 -4.16 3.08
N THR A 62 13.75 -4.63 2.56
CA THR A 62 14.57 -3.83 1.65
C THR A 62 13.99 -3.86 0.25
N VAL A 63 13.79 -2.68 -0.35
CA VAL A 63 13.29 -2.50 -1.72
C VAL A 63 14.25 -1.64 -2.53
N TYR A 64 14.17 -1.79 -3.86
CA TYR A 64 15.02 -1.08 -4.81
C TYR A 64 14.18 -0.45 -5.90
N ARG A 65 14.35 0.86 -6.11
CA ARG A 65 13.61 1.64 -7.13
C ARG A 65 14.58 2.45 -7.96
N TYR A 66 14.41 2.43 -9.27
CA TYR A 66 15.22 3.21 -10.18
C TYR A 66 14.70 4.65 -10.24
N GLU A 67 14.91 5.39 -9.14
CA GLU A 67 14.59 6.82 -9.09
C GLU A 67 15.46 7.58 -10.11
N GLN A 68 14.85 8.52 -10.83
CA GLN A 68 15.58 9.35 -11.77
C GLN A 68 16.61 10.24 -11.05
N SER A 69 17.70 10.56 -11.72
CA SER A 69 18.81 11.33 -11.13
C SER A 69 18.34 12.66 -10.50
N GLY A 70 17.38 13.35 -11.13
CA GLY A 70 16.82 14.61 -10.62
C GLY A 70 15.88 14.49 -9.43
N GLU A 71 15.44 13.27 -9.11
CA GLU A 71 14.53 13.00 -7.97
C GLU A 71 15.28 12.61 -6.69
N LEU A 72 16.55 12.20 -6.82
CA LEU A 72 17.36 11.80 -5.67
C LEU A 72 17.60 12.98 -4.74
N HIS A 73 17.39 12.78 -3.43
CA HIS A 73 17.55 13.85 -2.45
C HIS A 73 18.06 13.32 -1.09
N GLY A 74 19.35 13.46 -0.85
CA GLY A 74 19.99 13.05 0.41
C GLY A 74 19.64 11.63 0.81
N LEU A 75 19.12 11.45 2.02
CA LEU A 75 18.60 10.16 2.52
C LEU A 75 17.07 10.04 2.41
N THR A 76 16.38 11.06 1.92
CA THR A 76 14.92 11.08 1.85
C THR A 76 14.37 10.47 0.55
N ARG A 77 15.15 10.50 -0.53
CA ARG A 77 14.81 9.85 -1.81
C ARG A 77 16.04 9.14 -2.37
N VAL A 78 16.05 7.81 -2.24
CA VAL A 78 17.18 6.94 -2.55
C VAL A 78 16.75 5.75 -3.41
N ARG A 79 17.69 5.06 -4.04
CA ARG A 79 17.44 3.91 -4.91
C ARG A 79 17.32 2.58 -4.17
N GLY A 80 17.73 2.52 -2.91
CA GLY A 80 17.61 1.32 -2.08
C GLY A 80 17.40 1.72 -0.63
N PHE A 81 16.37 1.17 0.01
CA PHE A 81 16.05 1.48 1.40
C PHE A 81 15.26 0.34 2.04
N THR A 82 15.29 0.30 3.36
CA THR A 82 14.51 -0.65 4.14
C THR A 82 13.26 0.04 4.67
N GLN A 83 12.11 -0.56 4.41
CA GLN A 83 10.81 -0.10 4.89
C GLN A 83 10.41 -0.89 6.13
N ASP A 84 9.81 -0.22 7.10
CA ASP A 84 8.90 -0.81 8.08
C ASP A 84 7.56 -0.97 7.37
N ASP A 85 7.29 -2.15 6.87
CA ASP A 85 6.22 -2.42 5.91
C ASP A 85 5.30 -3.53 6.43
N ALA A 86 3.99 -3.31 6.31
CA ALA A 86 2.99 -4.26 6.76
C ALA A 86 1.82 -4.36 5.78
N HIS A 87 1.25 -5.57 5.71
CA HIS A 87 0.08 -5.85 4.89
C HIS A 87 -0.93 -6.66 5.72
N LEU A 88 -2.13 -6.11 5.84
CA LEU A 88 -3.23 -6.73 6.57
C LEU A 88 -4.24 -7.27 5.57
N PHE A 89 -4.71 -8.48 5.80
CA PHE A 89 -5.79 -9.09 5.02
C PHE A 89 -6.99 -9.22 5.94
N VAL A 90 -8.05 -8.50 5.60
CA VAL A 90 -9.21 -8.29 6.47
C VAL A 90 -10.51 -8.68 5.78
N ARG A 91 -11.53 -9.00 6.57
CA ARG A 91 -12.91 -9.09 6.08
C ARG A 91 -13.51 -7.67 5.93
N PRO A 92 -14.57 -7.51 5.13
CA PRO A 92 -15.24 -6.20 4.99
C PRO A 92 -15.68 -5.58 6.33
N ASP A 93 -16.16 -6.39 7.27
CA ASP A 93 -16.60 -5.96 8.60
C ASP A 93 -15.45 -5.56 9.54
N GLN A 94 -14.21 -5.86 9.18
CA GLN A 94 -13.00 -5.53 9.96
C GLN A 94 -12.24 -4.32 9.38
N LEU A 95 -12.58 -3.87 8.16
CA LEU A 95 -11.79 -2.89 7.43
C LEU A 95 -11.58 -1.59 8.21
N LEU A 96 -12.65 -0.99 8.71
CA LEU A 96 -12.59 0.30 9.41
C LEU A 96 -11.75 0.19 10.68
N GLU A 97 -12.07 -0.78 11.55
CA GLU A 97 -11.34 -1.00 12.81
C GLU A 97 -9.85 -1.24 12.61
N GLU A 98 -9.49 -2.09 11.62
CA GLU A 98 -8.08 -2.39 11.35
C GLU A 98 -7.35 -1.19 10.72
N PHE A 99 -8.00 -0.42 9.87
CA PHE A 99 -7.43 0.81 9.32
C PHE A 99 -7.16 1.85 10.41
N GLU A 100 -8.10 2.04 11.34
CA GLU A 100 -7.94 2.91 12.50
C GLU A 100 -6.81 2.47 13.43
N ARG A 101 -6.64 1.16 13.64
CA ARG A 101 -5.50 0.63 14.43
C ARG A 101 -4.16 0.97 13.79
N VAL A 102 -4.07 0.95 12.46
CA VAL A 102 -2.85 1.37 11.76
C VAL A 102 -2.61 2.86 11.94
N ILE A 103 -3.66 3.70 11.86
CA ILE A 103 -3.56 5.13 12.18
C ILE A 103 -3.00 5.31 13.61
N ASP A 104 -3.52 4.60 14.59
CA ASP A 104 -3.07 4.69 15.99
C ASP A 104 -1.58 4.35 16.15
N ILE A 105 -1.09 3.35 15.40
CA ILE A 105 0.35 2.99 15.38
C ILE A 105 1.18 4.14 14.79
N VAL A 106 0.76 4.72 13.68
CA VAL A 106 1.46 5.87 13.06
C VAL A 106 1.51 7.05 14.03
N LEU A 107 0.38 7.39 14.66
CA LEU A 107 0.30 8.49 15.63
C LEU A 107 1.16 8.22 16.87
N TYR A 108 1.21 6.97 17.33
CA TYR A 108 2.10 6.57 18.43
C TYR A 108 3.57 6.80 18.08
N ILE A 109 3.98 6.40 16.87
CA ILE A 109 5.36 6.61 16.37
C ILE A 109 5.66 8.12 16.27
N PHE A 110 4.76 8.90 15.69
CA PHE A 110 4.93 10.36 15.55
C PHE A 110 5.08 11.03 16.91
N LYS A 111 4.22 10.68 17.87
CA LYS A 111 4.32 11.18 19.24
C LYS A 111 5.65 10.82 19.90
N THR A 112 6.11 9.57 19.71
CA THR A 112 7.38 9.09 20.29
C THR A 112 8.57 9.83 19.71
N LEU A 113 8.56 10.11 18.39
CA LEU A 113 9.61 10.85 17.68
C LEU A 113 9.43 12.36 17.72
N LYS A 114 8.36 12.85 18.38
CA LYS A 114 8.03 14.29 18.49
C LYS A 114 7.77 14.98 17.14
N PHE A 115 7.11 14.26 16.22
CA PHE A 115 6.60 14.83 14.98
C PHE A 115 5.21 15.43 15.21
N ASP A 116 5.16 16.64 15.74
CA ASP A 116 3.89 17.30 16.09
C ASP A 116 3.29 18.10 14.91
N ASN A 117 4.08 18.36 13.85
CA ASN A 117 3.69 19.18 12.71
C ASN A 117 3.43 18.31 11.48
N TYR A 118 2.32 17.58 11.47
CA TYR A 118 1.91 16.75 10.35
C TYR A 118 0.52 17.12 9.82
N THR A 119 0.26 16.72 8.58
CA THR A 119 -1.06 16.78 7.93
C THR A 119 -1.35 15.42 7.33
N ALA A 120 -2.55 14.90 7.51
CA ALA A 120 -3.01 13.69 6.89
C ALA A 120 -3.61 14.03 5.50
N GLN A 121 -2.95 13.60 4.43
CA GLN A 121 -3.40 13.82 3.07
C GLN A 121 -4.21 12.62 2.59
N ILE A 122 -5.49 12.85 2.28
CA ILE A 122 -6.36 11.85 1.66
C ILE A 122 -6.15 11.94 0.16
N SER A 123 -5.44 10.97 -0.41
CA SER A 123 -5.08 10.91 -1.82
C SER A 123 -6.08 10.05 -2.56
N LEU A 124 -6.96 10.69 -3.33
CA LEU A 124 -8.02 10.06 -4.09
C LEU A 124 -7.65 9.93 -5.57
N ARG A 125 -8.41 9.12 -6.32
CA ARG A 125 -8.24 9.00 -7.77
C ARG A 125 -8.62 10.30 -8.49
N ASP A 126 -8.03 10.50 -9.67
CA ASP A 126 -8.46 11.55 -10.60
C ASP A 126 -9.69 11.07 -11.37
N PRO A 127 -10.86 11.71 -11.20
CA PRO A 127 -12.09 11.33 -11.90
C PRO A 127 -11.98 11.51 -13.43
N ASN A 128 -11.04 12.35 -13.89
CA ASN A 128 -10.86 12.66 -15.32
C ASN A 128 -9.79 11.76 -16.00
N ASN A 129 -9.06 10.95 -15.24
CA ASN A 129 -8.00 10.07 -15.77
C ASN A 129 -8.15 8.64 -15.24
N LYS A 130 -9.23 7.99 -15.64
CA LYS A 130 -9.54 6.63 -15.16
C LYS A 130 -8.54 5.57 -15.63
N GLU A 131 -7.87 5.78 -16.75
CA GLU A 131 -6.89 4.84 -17.31
C GLU A 131 -5.64 4.65 -16.43
N LYS A 132 -5.37 5.62 -15.54
CA LYS A 132 -4.28 5.52 -14.55
C LYS A 132 -4.53 4.40 -13.54
N TYR A 133 -5.79 4.03 -13.30
CA TYR A 133 -6.21 3.19 -12.18
C TYR A 133 -6.73 1.83 -12.65
N ILE A 134 -6.62 0.82 -11.80
CA ILE A 134 -7.15 -0.53 -12.02
C ILE A 134 -8.33 -0.79 -11.09
N GLY A 135 -9.17 -1.77 -11.45
CA GLY A 135 -10.32 -2.19 -10.64
C GLY A 135 -11.62 -1.48 -11.00
N SER A 136 -12.70 -1.86 -10.31
CA SER A 136 -14.04 -1.33 -10.55
C SER A 136 -14.28 -0.01 -9.81
N ASP A 137 -15.16 0.82 -10.36
CA ASP A 137 -15.60 2.06 -9.70
C ASP A 137 -16.24 1.78 -8.33
N GLU A 138 -16.93 0.65 -8.17
CA GLU A 138 -17.53 0.24 -6.90
C GLU A 138 -16.47 0.00 -5.82
N ASN A 139 -15.40 -0.74 -6.15
CA ASN A 139 -14.30 -0.99 -5.23
C ASN A 139 -13.58 0.31 -4.83
N TRP A 140 -13.40 1.22 -5.79
CA TRP A 140 -12.84 2.53 -5.52
C TRP A 140 -13.68 3.35 -4.56
N HIS A 141 -15.00 3.42 -4.78
CA HIS A 141 -15.91 4.13 -3.86
C HIS A 141 -15.87 3.57 -2.46
N LYS A 142 -15.86 2.23 -2.30
CA LYS A 142 -15.75 1.59 -0.99
C LYS A 142 -14.45 1.94 -0.29
N ALA A 143 -13.32 1.88 -1.01
CA ALA A 143 -12.01 2.18 -0.46
C ALA A 143 -11.87 3.67 -0.08
N GLU A 144 -12.29 4.58 -0.96
CA GLU A 144 -12.25 6.02 -0.71
C GLU A 144 -13.11 6.41 0.50
N SER A 145 -14.34 5.86 0.60
CA SER A 145 -15.25 6.10 1.72
C SER A 145 -14.64 5.62 3.05
N ALA A 146 -14.05 4.42 3.07
CA ALA A 146 -13.44 3.87 4.28
C ALA A 146 -12.28 4.75 4.82
N ILE A 147 -11.43 5.29 3.93
CA ILE A 147 -10.33 6.18 4.33
C ILE A 147 -10.85 7.50 4.87
N ILE A 148 -11.85 8.09 4.21
CA ILE A 148 -12.46 9.36 4.64
C ILE A 148 -13.14 9.19 6.01
N GLU A 149 -13.88 8.11 6.20
CA GLU A 149 -14.56 7.80 7.46
C GLU A 149 -13.54 7.62 8.61
N ALA A 150 -12.53 6.75 8.42
CA ALA A 150 -11.51 6.52 9.43
C ALA A 150 -10.74 7.80 9.80
N ALA A 151 -10.38 8.63 8.82
CA ALA A 151 -9.69 9.89 9.08
C ALA A 151 -10.55 10.88 9.88
N ALA A 152 -11.86 10.92 9.59
CA ALA A 152 -12.81 11.76 10.31
C ALA A 152 -13.03 11.26 11.76
N GLU A 153 -13.22 9.96 11.98
CA GLU A 153 -13.38 9.37 13.31
C GLU A 153 -12.16 9.58 14.21
N LYS A 154 -10.96 9.53 13.63
CA LYS A 154 -9.71 9.84 14.34
C LYS A 154 -9.44 11.34 14.51
N GLY A 155 -10.28 12.22 13.95
CA GLY A 155 -10.13 13.67 14.09
C GLY A 155 -8.82 14.19 13.49
N LEU A 156 -8.31 13.60 12.42
CA LEU A 156 -7.04 13.97 11.80
C LEU A 156 -7.15 15.35 11.11
N PRO A 157 -6.08 16.16 11.13
CA PRO A 157 -6.01 17.37 10.32
C PRO A 157 -5.82 17.00 8.83
N THR A 158 -6.93 16.87 8.08
CA THR A 158 -6.92 16.34 6.73
C THR A 158 -6.91 17.40 5.63
N VAL A 159 -6.28 17.05 4.51
CA VAL A 159 -6.43 17.70 3.21
C VAL A 159 -6.74 16.64 2.18
N VAL A 160 -7.53 16.96 1.15
CA VAL A 160 -7.89 16.04 0.07
C VAL A 160 -7.15 16.45 -1.19
N GLU A 161 -6.45 15.50 -1.82
CA GLU A 161 -5.73 15.68 -3.08
C GLU A 161 -6.23 14.67 -4.11
N LEU A 162 -6.69 15.17 -5.25
CA LEU A 162 -7.14 14.34 -6.36
C LEU A 162 -5.97 13.99 -7.29
N GLY A 163 -5.97 12.75 -7.79
CA GLY A 163 -4.93 12.28 -8.71
C GLY A 163 -3.71 11.67 -8.04
N GLU A 164 -3.58 11.80 -6.72
CA GLU A 164 -2.43 11.32 -5.93
C GLU A 164 -2.59 9.88 -5.40
N ALA A 165 -3.74 9.23 -5.65
CA ALA A 165 -3.93 7.82 -5.31
C ALA A 165 -2.94 6.91 -6.03
N ALA A 166 -2.60 5.77 -5.41
CA ALA A 166 -1.89 4.70 -6.10
C ALA A 166 -2.76 4.12 -7.23
N PHE A 167 -2.14 3.47 -8.22
CA PHE A 167 -2.91 2.92 -9.33
C PHE A 167 -3.90 1.82 -8.91
N TYR A 168 -3.70 1.19 -7.77
CA TYR A 168 -4.50 0.10 -7.20
C TYR A 168 -5.43 0.51 -6.06
N GLY A 169 -5.28 1.70 -5.48
CA GLY A 169 -6.13 2.13 -4.37
C GLY A 169 -5.85 3.54 -3.84
N PRO A 170 -6.80 4.13 -3.11
CA PRO A 170 -6.62 5.42 -2.43
C PRO A 170 -5.66 5.29 -1.25
N LYS A 171 -5.13 6.44 -0.80
CA LYS A 171 -4.11 6.50 0.26
C LYS A 171 -4.46 7.55 1.31
N LEU A 172 -4.01 7.29 2.54
CA LEU A 172 -3.86 8.28 3.60
C LEU A 172 -2.36 8.48 3.81
N ASP A 173 -1.84 9.61 3.36
CA ASP A 173 -0.42 9.96 3.44
C ASP A 173 -0.20 10.91 4.62
N PHE A 174 0.81 10.63 5.46
CA PHE A 174 1.20 11.50 6.55
C PHE A 174 2.37 12.39 6.13
N MET A 175 2.06 13.67 5.96
CA MET A 175 3.00 14.70 5.51
C MET A 175 3.53 15.47 6.69
N VAL A 176 4.84 15.43 6.93
CA VAL A 176 5.52 16.15 8.01
C VAL A 176 6.30 17.33 7.42
N LYS A 177 6.34 18.45 8.14
CA LYS A 177 7.16 19.60 7.75
C LYS A 177 8.49 19.57 8.47
N ASP A 178 9.57 19.81 7.73
CA ASP A 178 10.90 20.02 8.30
C ASP A 178 11.06 21.44 8.89
N ALA A 179 12.23 21.72 9.46
CA ALA A 179 12.52 22.98 10.12
C ALA A 179 12.46 24.22 9.20
N ILE A 180 12.57 24.03 7.89
CA ILE A 180 12.47 25.11 6.89
C ILE A 180 11.15 25.07 6.11
N GLY A 181 10.17 24.29 6.58
CA GLY A 181 8.81 24.27 6.07
C GLY A 181 8.56 23.37 4.86
N ARG A 182 9.54 22.57 4.41
CA ARG A 182 9.35 21.59 3.33
C ARG A 182 8.52 20.41 3.83
N LYS A 183 7.61 19.92 2.99
CA LYS A 183 6.77 18.76 3.29
C LYS A 183 7.46 17.47 2.86
N TRP A 184 7.42 16.46 3.72
CA TRP A 184 7.95 15.12 3.47
C TRP A 184 6.88 14.07 3.81
N GLN A 185 6.67 13.12 2.92
CA GLN A 185 5.80 11.98 3.17
C GLN A 185 6.58 10.96 4.02
N LEU A 186 6.08 10.64 5.21
CA LEU A 186 6.72 9.68 6.12
C LEU A 186 5.97 8.36 6.20
N GLY A 187 4.66 8.37 6.29
CA GLY A 187 3.85 7.18 6.40
C GLY A 187 2.73 7.17 5.37
N THR A 188 2.30 5.99 4.98
CA THR A 188 1.18 5.82 4.05
C THR A 188 0.36 4.62 4.48
N ILE A 189 -0.97 4.76 4.49
CA ILE A 189 -1.91 3.66 4.67
C ILE A 189 -2.80 3.62 3.43
N GLN A 190 -2.97 2.43 2.83
CA GLN A 190 -3.72 2.25 1.59
C GLN A 190 -4.76 1.16 1.74
N VAL A 191 -5.92 1.32 1.11
CA VAL A 191 -6.95 0.28 0.99
C VAL A 191 -6.93 -0.27 -0.42
N ASP A 192 -6.83 -1.57 -0.55
CA ASP A 192 -6.66 -2.25 -1.82
C ASP A 192 -7.61 -3.45 -1.96
N TYR A 193 -8.52 -3.36 -2.93
CA TYR A 193 -9.39 -4.45 -3.36
C TYR A 193 -8.82 -5.21 -4.58
N ASN A 194 -7.80 -4.67 -5.23
CA ASN A 194 -7.33 -5.12 -6.53
C ASN A 194 -6.27 -6.22 -6.44
N LEU A 195 -5.26 -6.08 -5.57
CA LEU A 195 -4.26 -7.13 -5.39
C LEU A 195 -4.86 -8.44 -4.89
N PRO A 196 -5.79 -8.45 -3.92
CA PRO A 196 -6.50 -9.68 -3.55
C PRO A 196 -7.21 -10.35 -4.71
N GLU A 197 -7.80 -9.59 -5.63
CA GLU A 197 -8.44 -10.13 -6.83
C GLU A 197 -7.40 -10.69 -7.82
N ARG A 198 -6.34 -9.96 -8.10
CA ARG A 198 -5.29 -10.35 -9.06
C ARG A 198 -4.52 -11.59 -8.63
N PHE A 199 -4.32 -11.77 -7.33
CA PHE A 199 -3.68 -12.96 -6.74
C PHE A 199 -4.66 -14.08 -6.39
N ASP A 200 -5.94 -13.90 -6.70
CA ASP A 200 -7.03 -14.83 -6.36
C ASP A 200 -7.01 -15.25 -4.87
N LEU A 201 -6.82 -14.28 -3.99
CA LEU A 201 -6.81 -14.53 -2.56
C LEU A 201 -8.23 -14.78 -2.06
N THR A 202 -8.40 -15.81 -1.24
CA THR A 202 -9.70 -16.16 -0.68
C THR A 202 -9.61 -16.58 0.79
N TYR A 203 -10.74 -16.54 1.46
CA TYR A 203 -10.97 -17.18 2.75
C TYR A 203 -12.35 -17.85 2.75
N LYS A 204 -12.49 -18.92 3.52
CA LYS A 204 -13.78 -19.59 3.71
C LYS A 204 -14.58 -18.86 4.77
N GLY A 205 -15.76 -18.37 4.41
CA GLY A 205 -16.69 -17.67 5.30
C GLY A 205 -17.45 -18.60 6.25
N SER A 206 -18.22 -18.02 7.17
CA SER A 206 -19.13 -18.75 8.05
C SER A 206 -20.32 -19.41 7.33
N ASP A 207 -20.58 -18.96 6.11
CA ASP A 207 -21.57 -19.47 5.17
C ASP A 207 -21.05 -20.61 4.29
N ASP A 208 -19.87 -21.14 4.60
CA ASP A 208 -19.17 -22.21 3.86
C ASP A 208 -18.73 -21.81 2.43
N LYS A 209 -18.86 -20.52 2.03
CA LYS A 209 -18.47 -20.03 0.72
C LYS A 209 -17.10 -19.38 0.75
N GLN A 210 -16.50 -19.26 -0.43
CA GLN A 210 -15.26 -18.52 -0.63
C GLN A 210 -15.57 -17.03 -0.75
N HIS A 211 -14.82 -16.23 -0.01
CA HIS A 211 -14.88 -14.77 -0.02
C HIS A 211 -13.51 -14.20 -0.29
N ARG A 212 -13.47 -12.97 -0.79
CA ARG A 212 -12.23 -12.25 -1.08
C ARG A 212 -11.89 -11.31 0.08
N PRO A 213 -10.66 -11.35 0.61
CA PRO A 213 -10.23 -10.39 1.62
C PRO A 213 -10.01 -9.01 0.98
N ILE A 214 -9.99 -7.98 1.83
CA ILE A 214 -9.52 -6.64 1.49
C ILE A 214 -8.10 -6.52 2.05
N MET A 215 -7.21 -5.81 1.35
CA MET A 215 -5.85 -5.60 1.79
C MET A 215 -5.65 -4.17 2.27
N ILE A 216 -4.96 -4.02 3.39
CA ILE A 216 -4.46 -2.73 3.89
C ILE A 216 -2.95 -2.77 3.80
N HIS A 217 -2.38 -1.75 3.15
CA HIS A 217 -0.94 -1.56 3.08
C HIS A 217 -0.51 -0.48 4.06
#